data_d9e2b0fa393c17dba8cb633dc25ea53f
#
_entry.id   d9e2b0fa393c17dba8cb633dc25ea53f
#
_cell.length_a   1.000
_cell.length_b   1.000
_cell.length_c   1.000
_cell.angle_alpha   90.00
_cell.angle_beta   90.00
_cell.angle_gamma   90.00
#
_symmetry.space_group_name_H-M   'P 1'
#
loop_
_entity.id
_entity.type
_entity.pdbx_description
1 polymer ?
#
loop_
_entity_poly.entity_id
_entity_poly.type
_entity_poly.pdbx_seq_one_letter_code
_entity_poly.pdbx_strand_id
1 'polypeptide(L)'
;SSAASDVYKRQVSLLQSIPGIGSHSAALLLGEIGDISLFKKPKQLAAYFGLDPTERQSGSFRGTKNKLSKRGSPYARAALHMGVVNAICKHGKDSAANPVLLSYYEKKCKNKPAKVAQAASMHKLVFIIFAVLRDQKPFELKTPEQHAVEQGFVKAA
;
A
#
# COMPACT_ATOMS: atom_id res chain seq x y z
N SER A 1 -19.67 7.70 -21.23
CA SER A 1 -21.01 7.44 -20.70
C SER A 1 -21.02 7.73 -19.19
N SER A 2 -22.18 8.12 -18.64
CA SER A 2 -22.32 8.47 -17.22
C SER A 2 -21.95 7.30 -16.29
N ALA A 3 -22.30 6.07 -16.67
CA ALA A 3 -22.01 4.86 -15.88
C ALA A 3 -20.50 4.64 -15.64
N ALA A 4 -19.66 4.78 -16.68
CA ALA A 4 -18.20 4.64 -16.54
C ALA A 4 -17.62 5.76 -15.66
N SER A 5 -18.13 6.99 -15.77
CA SER A 5 -17.75 8.11 -14.92
C SER A 5 -18.11 7.85 -13.45
N ASP A 6 -19.28 7.28 -13.20
CA ASP A 6 -19.74 6.98 -11.83
C ASP A 6 -18.93 5.87 -11.18
N VAL A 7 -18.59 4.83 -11.94
CA VAL A 7 -17.67 3.77 -11.47
C VAL A 7 -16.31 4.35 -11.12
N TYR A 8 -15.75 5.20 -11.97
CA TYR A 8 -14.47 5.84 -11.71
C TYR A 8 -14.50 6.72 -10.45
N LYS A 9 -15.53 7.57 -10.31
CA LYS A 9 -15.71 8.41 -9.12
C LYS A 9 -15.81 7.58 -7.84
N ARG A 10 -16.54 6.48 -7.90
CA ARG A 10 -16.64 5.54 -6.77
C ARG A 10 -15.29 4.96 -6.39
N GLN A 11 -14.48 4.53 -7.36
CA GLN A 11 -13.16 3.98 -7.11
C GLN A 11 -12.19 5.03 -6.55
N VAL A 12 -12.25 6.28 -7.05
CA VAL A 12 -11.49 7.41 -6.47
C VAL A 12 -11.88 7.60 -5.01
N SER A 13 -13.17 7.64 -4.70
CA SER A 13 -13.67 7.78 -3.34
C SER A 13 -13.21 6.64 -2.42
N LEU A 14 -13.20 5.40 -2.92
CA LEU A 14 -12.70 4.24 -2.19
C LEU A 14 -11.22 4.39 -1.84
N LEU A 15 -10.38 4.80 -2.76
CA LEU A 15 -8.95 5.03 -2.49
C LEU A 15 -8.71 6.22 -1.56
N GLN A 16 -9.52 7.27 -1.66
CA GLN A 16 -9.44 8.41 -0.73
C GLN A 16 -9.85 8.06 0.70
N SER A 17 -10.58 6.98 0.92
CA SER A 17 -10.87 6.47 2.27
C SER A 17 -9.62 5.97 3.00
N ILE A 18 -8.55 5.68 2.27
CA ILE A 18 -7.26 5.27 2.85
C ILE A 18 -6.53 6.52 3.34
N PRO A 19 -6.27 6.65 4.66
CA PRO A 19 -5.58 7.83 5.18
C PRO A 19 -4.17 7.96 4.57
N GLY A 20 -3.90 9.13 4.00
CA GLY A 20 -2.66 9.45 3.29
C GLY A 20 -2.83 9.52 1.76
N ILE A 21 -3.91 9.00 1.20
CA ILE A 21 -4.20 9.07 -0.24
C ILE A 21 -5.18 10.20 -0.52
N GLY A 22 -4.70 11.25 -1.18
CA GLY A 22 -5.52 12.35 -1.66
C GLY A 22 -6.14 12.07 -3.03
N SER A 23 -7.00 12.97 -3.51
CA SER A 23 -7.72 12.82 -4.79
C SER A 23 -6.79 12.66 -6.00
N HIS A 24 -5.73 13.44 -6.07
CA HIS A 24 -4.75 13.37 -7.16
C HIS A 24 -4.02 12.02 -7.18
N SER A 25 -3.53 11.57 -6.01
CA SER A 25 -2.85 10.27 -5.90
C SER A 25 -3.80 9.11 -6.21
N ALA A 26 -5.06 9.20 -5.76
CA ALA A 26 -6.08 8.19 -6.05
C ALA A 26 -6.35 8.08 -7.55
N ALA A 27 -6.55 9.21 -8.24
CA ALA A 27 -6.78 9.25 -9.68
C ALA A 27 -5.59 8.69 -10.46
N LEU A 28 -4.37 9.08 -10.09
CA LEU A 28 -3.14 8.60 -10.72
C LEU A 28 -2.97 7.09 -10.51
N LEU A 29 -3.13 6.60 -9.29
CA LEU A 29 -3.02 5.17 -8.99
C LEU A 29 -4.06 4.34 -9.74
N LEU A 30 -5.30 4.82 -9.84
CA LEU A 30 -6.34 4.14 -10.63
C LEU A 30 -6.00 4.10 -12.12
N GLY A 31 -5.47 5.20 -12.68
CA GLY A 31 -5.01 5.23 -14.06
C GLY A 31 -3.89 4.23 -14.33
N GLU A 32 -2.97 4.06 -13.39
CA GLU A 32 -1.86 3.11 -13.51
C GLU A 32 -2.29 1.65 -13.26
N ILE A 33 -3.23 1.40 -12.36
CA ILE A 33 -3.76 0.05 -12.09
C ILE A 33 -4.61 -0.46 -13.24
N GLY A 34 -5.45 0.42 -13.83
CA GLY A 34 -6.46 0.02 -14.79
C GLY A 34 -7.53 -0.84 -14.12
N ASP A 35 -7.60 -2.11 -14.50
CA ASP A 35 -8.56 -3.06 -13.95
C ASP A 35 -7.94 -3.93 -12.85
N ILE A 36 -8.41 -3.76 -11.62
CA ILE A 36 -7.94 -4.53 -10.47
C ILE A 36 -8.18 -6.04 -10.60
N SER A 37 -9.17 -6.45 -11.36
CA SER A 37 -9.50 -7.86 -11.58
C SER A 37 -8.39 -8.64 -12.31
N LEU A 38 -7.49 -7.94 -12.99
CA LEU A 38 -6.32 -8.54 -13.65
C LEU A 38 -5.28 -9.06 -12.63
N PHE A 39 -5.35 -8.60 -11.40
CA PHE A 39 -4.45 -9.01 -10.33
C PHE A 39 -5.16 -10.00 -9.38
N LYS A 40 -4.68 -11.23 -9.33
CA LYS A 40 -5.24 -12.27 -8.44
C LYS A 40 -4.76 -12.13 -6.99
N LYS A 41 -3.59 -11.54 -6.80
CA LYS A 41 -2.93 -11.41 -5.49
C LYS A 41 -2.29 -10.02 -5.34
N PRO A 42 -2.25 -9.45 -4.12
CA PRO A 42 -1.66 -8.13 -3.90
C PRO A 42 -0.16 -8.07 -4.24
N LYS A 43 0.54 -9.20 -4.13
CA LYS A 43 1.96 -9.29 -4.55
C LYS A 43 2.16 -9.03 -6.05
N GLN A 44 1.20 -9.39 -6.88
CA GLN A 44 1.25 -9.13 -8.33
C GLN A 44 1.14 -7.63 -8.60
N LEU A 45 0.26 -6.92 -7.87
CA LEU A 45 0.15 -5.47 -7.98
C LEU A 45 1.43 -4.77 -7.47
N ALA A 46 2.02 -5.25 -6.38
CA ALA A 46 3.28 -4.74 -5.87
C ALA A 46 4.43 -4.92 -6.88
N ALA A 47 4.52 -6.08 -7.52
CA ALA A 47 5.49 -6.35 -8.58
C ALA A 47 5.25 -5.49 -9.82
N TYR A 48 4.00 -5.28 -10.19
CA TYR A 48 3.60 -4.39 -11.29
C TYR A 48 4.06 -2.95 -11.07
N PHE A 49 4.05 -2.47 -9.83
CA PHE A 49 4.60 -1.15 -9.46
C PHE A 49 6.12 -1.15 -9.26
N GLY A 50 6.77 -2.31 -9.37
CA GLY A 50 8.21 -2.43 -9.20
C GLY A 50 8.67 -2.30 -7.74
N LEU A 51 7.84 -2.71 -6.79
CA LEU A 51 8.13 -2.76 -5.36
C LEU A 51 8.62 -4.12 -4.89
N ASP A 52 8.74 -5.09 -5.80
CA ASP A 52 9.33 -6.39 -5.54
C ASP A 52 10.86 -6.28 -5.41
N PRO A 53 11.50 -7.10 -4.57
CA PRO A 53 12.96 -7.14 -4.50
C PRO A 53 13.54 -7.75 -5.77
N THR A 54 14.64 -7.16 -6.27
CA THR A 54 15.45 -7.81 -7.31
C THR A 54 16.23 -8.95 -6.67
N GLU A 55 15.96 -10.17 -7.08
CA GLU A 55 16.79 -11.31 -6.71
C GLU A 55 18.06 -11.34 -7.56
N ARG A 56 19.21 -11.23 -6.89
CA ARG A 56 20.50 -11.51 -7.51
C ARG A 56 20.94 -12.90 -7.10
N GLN A 57 20.65 -13.85 -7.95
CA GLN A 57 21.12 -15.23 -7.81
C GLN A 57 22.02 -15.57 -8.99
N SER A 58 23.24 -16.01 -8.73
CA SER A 58 24.09 -16.67 -9.70
C SER A 58 24.72 -17.90 -9.05
N GLY A 59 24.30 -19.07 -9.46
CA GLY A 59 24.77 -20.32 -8.88
C GLY A 59 24.43 -20.45 -7.38
N SER A 60 25.43 -20.66 -6.54
CA SER A 60 25.27 -20.75 -5.08
C SER A 60 25.22 -19.40 -4.36
N PHE A 61 25.41 -18.28 -5.08
CA PHE A 61 25.42 -16.95 -4.48
C PHE A 61 24.01 -16.37 -4.34
N ARG A 62 23.60 -16.09 -3.09
CA ARG A 62 22.39 -15.33 -2.78
C ARG A 62 22.80 -13.94 -2.27
N GLY A 63 22.47 -12.91 -3.05
CA GLY A 63 22.72 -11.53 -2.65
C GLY A 63 21.95 -11.15 -1.38
N THR A 64 22.65 -10.67 -0.37
CA THR A 64 22.05 -10.26 0.93
C THR A 64 21.42 -8.87 0.90
N LYS A 65 21.74 -8.05 -0.11
CA LYS A 65 21.21 -6.68 -0.28
C LYS A 65 20.43 -6.58 -1.59
N ASN A 66 19.14 -6.85 -1.51
CA ASN A 66 18.24 -6.72 -2.65
C ASN A 66 17.72 -5.28 -2.77
N LYS A 67 17.75 -4.73 -3.97
CA LYS A 67 17.14 -3.43 -4.30
C LYS A 67 15.72 -3.66 -4.82
N LEU A 68 14.88 -2.62 -4.80
CA LEU A 68 13.60 -2.66 -5.50
C LEU A 68 13.84 -2.82 -7.01
N SER A 69 12.99 -3.61 -7.67
CA SER A 69 13.10 -3.87 -9.11
C SER A 69 12.91 -2.60 -9.94
N LYS A 70 12.02 -1.71 -9.50
CA LYS A 70 11.64 -0.46 -10.18
C LYS A 70 11.17 -0.65 -11.62
N ARG A 71 10.69 -1.85 -11.96
CA ARG A 71 10.23 -2.20 -13.32
C ARG A 71 8.89 -1.59 -13.69
N GLY A 72 8.16 -1.03 -12.74
CA GLY A 72 6.86 -0.41 -12.98
C GLY A 72 6.92 1.10 -13.15
N SER A 73 5.74 1.72 -13.16
CA SER A 73 5.57 3.16 -13.29
C SER A 73 6.28 3.94 -12.18
N PRO A 74 7.17 4.86 -12.50
CA PRO A 74 7.75 5.76 -11.50
C PRO A 74 6.71 6.70 -10.89
N TYR A 75 5.67 7.05 -11.64
CA TYR A 75 4.59 7.91 -11.17
C TYR A 75 3.76 7.22 -10.10
N ALA A 76 3.42 5.95 -10.29
CA ALA A 76 2.72 5.16 -9.27
C ALA A 76 3.56 5.03 -7.98
N ARG A 77 4.87 4.77 -8.12
CA ARG A 77 5.76 4.73 -6.94
C ARG A 77 5.86 6.07 -6.23
N ALA A 78 5.90 7.18 -6.97
CA ALA A 78 5.88 8.51 -6.37
C ALA A 78 4.58 8.78 -5.60
N ALA A 79 3.44 8.43 -6.17
CA ALA A 79 2.14 8.55 -5.50
C ALA A 79 2.07 7.68 -4.24
N LEU A 80 2.56 6.45 -4.29
CA LEU A 80 2.63 5.55 -3.13
C LEU A 80 3.56 6.09 -2.04
N HIS A 81 4.71 6.65 -2.43
CA HIS A 81 5.63 7.27 -1.48
C HIS A 81 4.98 8.47 -0.78
N MET A 82 4.33 9.36 -1.52
CA MET A 82 3.59 10.49 -0.94
C MET A 82 2.45 10.00 -0.05
N GLY A 83 1.74 8.95 -0.44
CA GLY A 83 0.71 8.33 0.38
C GLY A 83 1.26 7.84 1.73
N VAL A 84 2.43 7.20 1.72
CA VAL A 84 3.10 6.77 2.96
C VAL A 84 3.52 7.99 3.80
N VAL A 85 4.18 8.98 3.20
CA VAL A 85 4.61 10.18 3.93
C VAL A 85 3.43 10.88 4.61
N ASN A 86 2.35 11.09 3.87
CA ASN A 86 1.14 11.71 4.41
C ASN A 86 0.47 10.85 5.51
N ALA A 87 0.48 9.52 5.33
CA ALA A 87 -0.11 8.59 6.29
C ALA A 87 0.61 8.56 7.63
N ILE A 88 1.95 8.63 7.62
CA ILE A 88 2.78 8.55 8.82
C ILE A 88 3.12 9.89 9.45
N CYS A 89 2.90 10.99 8.71
CA CYS A 89 3.15 12.34 9.22
C CYS A 89 2.21 12.65 10.39
N LYS A 90 2.77 13.17 11.47
CA LYS A 90 2.00 13.60 12.64
C LYS A 90 1.49 15.03 12.43
N HIS A 91 0.19 15.17 12.40
CA HIS A 91 -0.49 16.46 12.35
C HIS A 91 -1.01 16.82 13.75
N GLY A 92 -0.42 17.83 14.40
CA GLY A 92 -0.80 18.24 15.76
C GLY A 92 -0.15 17.38 16.85
N LYS A 93 -0.71 17.43 18.05
CA LYS A 93 -0.02 16.92 19.23
C LYS A 93 0.19 15.40 19.28
N ASP A 94 -0.61 14.55 18.61
CA ASP A 94 -0.50 13.11 18.88
C ASP A 94 -0.97 12.13 17.80
N SER A 95 -1.42 12.53 16.61
CA SER A 95 -1.98 11.55 15.70
C SER A 95 -1.46 11.63 14.26
N ALA A 96 -0.88 10.54 13.79
CA ALA A 96 -0.69 10.32 12.36
C ALA A 96 -2.05 10.07 11.68
N ALA A 97 -2.17 10.43 10.41
CA ALA A 97 -3.38 10.16 9.64
C ALA A 97 -3.71 8.67 9.60
N ASN A 98 -2.68 7.82 9.59
CA ASN A 98 -2.81 6.36 9.66
C ASN A 98 -1.92 5.77 10.77
N PRO A 99 -2.42 5.63 12.00
CA PRO A 99 -1.65 5.12 13.13
C PRO A 99 -1.13 3.68 12.92
N VAL A 100 -1.88 2.86 12.20
CA VAL A 100 -1.50 1.47 11.90
C VAL A 100 -0.29 1.42 10.98
N LEU A 101 -0.28 2.25 9.94
CA LEU A 101 0.86 2.34 9.02
C LEU A 101 2.07 2.98 9.70
N LEU A 102 1.86 3.99 10.57
CA LEU A 102 2.93 4.57 11.39
C LEU A 102 3.58 3.51 12.28
N SER A 103 2.78 2.75 13.02
CA SER A 103 3.29 1.67 13.88
C SER A 103 4.11 0.63 13.10
N TYR A 104 3.64 0.27 11.91
CA TYR A 104 4.37 -0.63 11.01
C TYR A 104 5.72 -0.01 10.57
N TYR A 105 5.72 1.26 10.17
CA TYR A 105 6.92 1.99 9.78
C TYR A 105 7.93 2.08 10.91
N GLU A 106 7.50 2.49 12.10
CA GLU A 106 8.36 2.60 13.29
C GLU A 106 8.98 1.25 13.69
N LYS A 107 8.18 0.17 13.63
CA LYS A 107 8.68 -1.19 13.85
C LYS A 107 9.78 -1.57 12.85
N LYS A 108 9.65 -1.18 11.59
CA LYS A 108 10.67 -1.42 10.57
C LYS A 108 11.93 -0.58 10.78
N CYS A 109 11.78 0.66 11.24
CA CYS A 109 12.91 1.55 11.53
C CYS A 109 13.82 1.05 12.65
N LYS A 110 13.32 0.19 13.56
CA LYS A 110 14.15 -0.40 14.62
C LYS A 110 15.34 -1.21 14.09
N ASN A 111 15.16 -1.87 12.93
CA ASN A 111 16.17 -2.79 12.38
C ASN A 111 16.59 -2.44 10.95
N LYS A 112 16.06 -1.37 10.36
CA LYS A 112 16.31 -1.01 8.95
C LYS A 112 16.42 0.50 8.78
N PRO A 113 17.20 0.97 7.82
CA PRO A 113 17.23 2.40 7.46
C PRO A 113 15.85 2.93 7.09
N ALA A 114 15.60 4.20 7.35
CA ALA A 114 14.31 4.86 7.12
C ALA A 114 13.79 4.69 5.67
N LYS A 115 14.65 4.80 4.66
CA LYS A 115 14.27 4.58 3.24
C LYS A 115 13.79 3.15 2.98
N VAL A 116 14.38 2.17 3.63
CA VAL A 116 13.95 0.76 3.51
C VAL A 116 12.62 0.55 4.22
N ALA A 117 12.44 1.17 5.39
CA ALA A 117 11.18 1.15 6.11
C ALA A 117 10.05 1.84 5.30
N GLN A 118 10.34 2.95 4.62
CA GLN A 118 9.40 3.61 3.72
C GLN A 118 9.00 2.68 2.54
N ALA A 119 9.96 2.04 1.91
CA ALA A 119 9.68 1.08 0.82
C ALA A 119 8.82 -0.10 1.30
N ALA A 120 9.08 -0.63 2.49
CA ALA A 120 8.25 -1.66 3.11
C ALA A 120 6.83 -1.16 3.39
N SER A 121 6.69 0.09 3.82
CA SER A 121 5.39 0.74 4.05
C SER A 121 4.63 0.99 2.75
N MET A 122 5.31 1.34 1.67
CA MET A 122 4.71 1.42 0.33
C MET A 122 4.15 0.06 -0.10
N HIS A 123 4.91 -1.00 0.10
CA HIS A 123 4.44 -2.36 -0.18
C HIS A 123 3.21 -2.73 0.65
N LYS A 124 3.18 -2.37 1.93
CA LYS A 124 2.01 -2.54 2.81
C LYS A 124 0.81 -1.73 2.31
N LEU A 125 1.04 -0.49 1.86
CA LEU A 125 -0.01 0.36 1.31
C LEU A 125 -0.64 -0.24 0.04
N VAL A 126 0.16 -0.86 -0.84
CA VAL A 126 -0.34 -1.58 -2.03
C VAL A 126 -1.28 -2.72 -1.63
N PHE A 127 -0.99 -3.45 -0.55
CA PHE A 127 -1.89 -4.50 -0.05
C PHE A 127 -3.23 -3.93 0.41
N ILE A 128 -3.21 -2.78 1.06
CA ILE A 128 -4.42 -2.07 1.48
C ILE A 128 -5.22 -1.61 0.25
N ILE A 129 -4.57 -0.98 -0.72
CA ILE A 129 -5.19 -0.55 -1.97
C ILE A 129 -5.84 -1.72 -2.71
N PHE A 130 -5.12 -2.83 -2.81
CA PHE A 130 -5.64 -4.05 -3.45
C PHE A 130 -6.91 -4.55 -2.76
N ALA A 131 -6.90 -4.64 -1.42
CA ALA A 131 -8.05 -5.10 -0.65
C ALA A 131 -9.27 -4.18 -0.84
N VAL A 132 -9.07 -2.86 -0.75
CA VAL A 132 -10.12 -1.86 -0.92
C VAL A 132 -10.76 -1.95 -2.31
N LEU A 133 -9.96 -2.05 -3.35
CA LEU A 133 -10.45 -2.13 -4.73
C LEU A 133 -11.06 -3.50 -5.05
N ARG A 134 -10.49 -4.58 -4.56
CA ARG A 134 -11.03 -5.93 -4.75
C ARG A 134 -12.39 -6.09 -4.08
N ASP A 135 -12.49 -5.66 -2.83
CA ASP A 135 -13.69 -5.87 -2.01
C ASP A 135 -14.73 -4.76 -2.22
N GLN A 136 -14.36 -3.68 -2.93
CA GLN A 136 -15.22 -2.51 -3.16
C GLN A 136 -15.79 -1.92 -1.87
N LYS A 137 -14.98 -1.94 -0.81
CA LYS A 137 -15.32 -1.42 0.52
C LYS A 137 -14.33 -0.34 0.93
N PRO A 138 -14.79 0.76 1.57
CA PRO A 138 -13.91 1.77 2.13
C PRO A 138 -12.93 1.17 3.12
N PHE A 139 -11.78 1.81 3.25
CA PHE A 139 -10.80 1.44 4.26
C PHE A 139 -11.34 1.69 5.67
N GLU A 140 -11.18 0.71 6.53
CA GLU A 140 -11.45 0.81 7.96
C GLU A 140 -10.16 0.68 8.75
N LEU A 141 -9.96 1.56 9.72
CA LEU A 141 -8.77 1.58 10.57
C LEU A 141 -8.91 0.46 11.61
N LYS A 142 -8.20 -0.65 11.37
CA LYS A 142 -8.21 -1.82 12.26
C LYS A 142 -6.78 -2.14 12.69
N THR A 143 -6.63 -2.50 13.97
CA THR A 143 -5.35 -3.05 14.44
C THR A 143 -5.12 -4.45 13.85
N PRO A 144 -3.86 -4.92 13.78
CA PRO A 144 -3.58 -6.29 13.34
C PRO A 144 -4.33 -7.35 14.14
N GLU A 145 -4.59 -7.11 15.42
CA GLU A 145 -5.34 -7.99 16.32
C GLU A 145 -6.82 -8.03 15.94
N GLN A 146 -7.44 -6.87 15.72
CA GLN A 146 -8.83 -6.78 15.25
C GLN A 146 -9.02 -7.48 13.90
N HIS A 147 -8.07 -7.29 12.99
CA HIS A 147 -8.09 -7.95 11.70
C HIS A 147 -7.94 -9.49 11.83
N ALA A 148 -7.08 -9.96 12.72
CA ALA A 148 -6.90 -11.38 12.99
C ALA A 148 -8.17 -12.03 13.58
N VAL A 149 -8.88 -11.32 14.47
CA VAL A 149 -10.16 -11.76 15.04
C VAL A 149 -11.23 -11.89 13.94
N GLU A 150 -11.37 -10.90 13.08
CA GLU A 150 -12.36 -10.93 11.99
C GLU A 150 -12.09 -12.03 10.96
N GLN A 151 -10.81 -12.34 10.72
CA GLN A 151 -10.41 -13.43 9.81
C GLN A 151 -10.51 -14.82 10.49
N GLY A 152 -10.91 -14.88 11.76
CA GLY A 152 -11.07 -16.14 12.51
C GLY A 152 -9.75 -16.80 12.91
N PHE A 153 -8.62 -16.10 12.82
CA PHE A 153 -7.32 -16.62 13.25
C PHE A 153 -7.13 -16.60 14.77
N VAL A 154 -7.87 -15.72 15.47
CA VAL A 154 -7.86 -15.58 16.94
C VAL A 154 -9.28 -15.39 17.42
N LYS A 155 -9.67 -16.05 18.52
CA LYS A 155 -10.96 -15.81 19.15
C LYS A 155 -10.98 -14.41 19.78
N ALA A 156 -12.11 -13.72 19.64
CA ALA A 156 -12.34 -12.48 20.38
C ALA A 156 -12.23 -12.75 21.88
N ALA A 157 -11.48 -11.92 22.56
CA ALA A 157 -11.35 -11.99 24.01
C ALA A 157 -12.64 -11.53 24.69
#